data_f2c150b7574b467979d2b1d3a0954cfe
#
_entry.id   f2c150b7574b467979d2b1d3a0954cfe
#
_cell.length_a   1.000
_cell.length_b   1.000
_cell.length_c   1.000
_cell.angle_alpha   90.00
_cell.angle_beta   90.00
_cell.angle_gamma   90.00
#
_symmetry.space_group_name_H-M   'P 1'
#
loop_
_entity.id
_entity.type
_entity.pdbx_description
1 polymer ?
#
loop_
_entity_poly.entity_id
_entity_poly.type
_entity_poly.pdbx_seq_one_letter_code
_entity_poly.pdbx_strand_id
1 'polypeptide(L)'
;MSRKERNRLTIMVGLRSRELTLVQAAGLARLSYRQIKRVWRRYQDQGDAGLVHRLRGQASARRIAPELRTRILARVEARYPDFGPTLAAEYLSQEGLKVDHETLRRWLLAEGKRVVRRHRQKHRQWRERKPCFGAMVQLDGSDHDWFEGRAARAVLMVMVDDATGHVWAQFFEQETTRACYDMFEGWVRRWGLPRSLYVDRDSIYRCERGGSIADQLAGKEPQTQFGRAMEQLGVELIMANSPQAKGRVERMNGTLQDRLVKALRLEGISDPGAANQYLSKTFLPDLNRRFKVKAASPADVHGAVPQRLDEVLSWEEERVVQRDWTLSCANRWYQLDRQHESLSLAGRKVIVRTLRSGTIQLVYRGAKLRYRQLPGRPQRQASRTHPVKAARIAKPMSEHPWRRINLGIGPGREFWRKAKANGRAARRAGGSQLRAASSYLVAQGQSAAVNPNTRGHYLLSSNGDISKEF
;
A
#
# COMPACT_ATOMS: atom_id res chain seq x y z
N MET A 1 -41.78 21.46 32.73
CA MET A 1 -42.28 22.00 31.44
C MET A 1 -41.16 22.13 30.44
N SER A 2 -41.39 21.75 29.14
CA SER A 2 -40.46 21.98 28.05
C SER A 2 -40.47 23.47 27.62
N ARG A 3 -39.43 23.90 26.84
CA ARG A 3 -39.41 25.27 26.31
C ARG A 3 -40.69 25.61 25.51
N LYS A 4 -41.19 24.65 24.73
CA LYS A 4 -42.46 24.86 23.99
C LYS A 4 -43.66 25.00 24.87
N GLU A 5 -43.75 24.31 26.00
CA GLU A 5 -44.81 24.40 26.95
C GLU A 5 -44.77 25.70 27.73
N ARG A 6 -43.57 26.17 28.12
CA ARG A 6 -43.39 27.49 28.75
C ARG A 6 -43.84 28.62 27.83
N ASN A 7 -43.42 28.57 26.54
CA ASN A 7 -43.88 29.57 25.58
C ASN A 7 -45.40 29.55 25.38
N ARG A 8 -46.05 28.35 25.41
CA ARG A 8 -47.49 28.25 25.35
C ARG A 8 -48.14 28.82 26.61
N LEU A 9 -47.55 28.60 27.78
CA LEU A 9 -48.03 29.16 29.02
C LEU A 9 -48.09 30.69 28.96
N THR A 10 -47.00 31.35 28.51
CA THR A 10 -46.96 32.82 28.34
C THR A 10 -48.09 33.31 27.42
N ILE A 11 -48.32 32.58 26.30
CA ILE A 11 -49.39 32.96 25.36
C ILE A 11 -50.81 32.75 26.01
N MET A 12 -50.97 31.68 26.81
CA MET A 12 -52.24 31.40 27.48
C MET A 12 -52.53 32.43 28.58
N VAL A 13 -51.49 32.91 29.28
CA VAL A 13 -51.65 34.00 30.27
C VAL A 13 -52.10 35.25 29.57
N GLY A 14 -51.50 35.66 28.42
CA GLY A 14 -51.94 36.79 27.64
C GLY A 14 -53.34 36.68 27.05
N LEU A 15 -53.81 35.46 26.75
CA LEU A 15 -55.22 35.18 26.41
C LEU A 15 -56.14 35.36 27.61
N ARG A 16 -55.72 34.97 28.81
CA ARG A 16 -56.48 35.08 30.05
C ARG A 16 -56.61 36.53 30.51
N SER A 17 -55.56 37.34 30.38
CA SER A 17 -55.56 38.77 30.68
C SER A 17 -56.23 39.61 29.57
N ARG A 18 -56.73 38.99 28.51
CA ARG A 18 -57.33 39.66 27.32
C ARG A 18 -56.36 40.55 26.54
N GLU A 19 -55.09 40.46 26.78
CA GLU A 19 -54.04 41.16 26.02
C GLU A 19 -53.83 40.62 24.59
N LEU A 20 -54.19 39.33 24.40
CA LEU A 20 -54.09 38.65 23.12
C LEU A 20 -55.44 38.12 22.66
N THR A 21 -55.70 38.19 21.37
CA THR A 21 -56.80 37.49 20.71
C THR A 21 -56.38 36.06 20.32
N LEU A 22 -57.34 35.17 20.11
CA LEU A 22 -57.06 33.80 19.65
C LEU A 22 -56.33 33.75 18.31
N VAL A 23 -56.54 34.76 17.44
CA VAL A 23 -55.86 34.87 16.15
C VAL A 23 -54.37 35.24 16.35
N GLN A 24 -54.10 36.22 17.21
CA GLN A 24 -52.72 36.62 17.56
C GLN A 24 -52.01 35.47 18.29
N ALA A 25 -52.64 34.85 19.21
CA ALA A 25 -52.12 33.67 19.95
C ALA A 25 -51.78 32.50 19.01
N ALA A 26 -52.60 32.27 17.96
CA ALA A 26 -52.29 31.26 16.95
C ALA A 26 -51.01 31.60 16.16
N GLY A 27 -50.85 32.88 15.78
CA GLY A 27 -49.62 33.36 15.11
C GLY A 27 -48.39 33.21 16.00
N LEU A 28 -48.45 33.67 17.26
CA LEU A 28 -47.33 33.54 18.22
C LEU A 28 -46.96 32.11 18.53
N ALA A 29 -47.98 31.21 18.69
CA ALA A 29 -47.75 29.80 18.93
C ALA A 29 -47.34 28.99 17.67
N ARG A 30 -47.42 29.59 16.49
CA ARG A 30 -47.26 28.97 15.17
C ARG A 30 -48.19 27.72 15.05
N LEU A 31 -49.46 27.92 15.42
CA LEU A 31 -50.51 26.90 15.37
C LEU A 31 -51.70 27.43 14.55
N SER A 32 -52.49 26.49 13.98
CA SER A 32 -53.73 26.87 13.37
C SER A 32 -54.71 27.45 14.41
N TYR A 33 -55.65 28.30 14.01
CA TYR A 33 -56.70 28.82 14.86
C TYR A 33 -57.48 27.72 15.58
N ARG A 34 -57.78 26.60 14.89
CA ARG A 34 -58.48 25.44 15.48
C ARG A 34 -57.63 24.75 16.56
N GLN A 35 -56.30 24.69 16.34
CA GLN A 35 -55.38 24.07 17.33
C GLN A 35 -55.20 24.94 18.57
N ILE A 36 -55.05 26.28 18.41
CA ILE A 36 -54.92 27.20 19.57
C ILE A 36 -56.17 27.22 20.38
N LYS A 37 -57.36 27.20 19.77
CA LYS A 37 -58.66 27.08 20.47
C LYS A 37 -58.78 25.82 21.30
N ARG A 38 -58.28 24.70 20.78
CA ARG A 38 -58.25 23.43 21.56
C ARG A 38 -57.25 23.48 22.72
N VAL A 39 -56.09 24.13 22.53
CA VAL A 39 -55.09 24.35 23.59
C VAL A 39 -55.64 25.25 24.67
N TRP A 40 -56.28 26.37 24.26
CA TRP A 40 -56.92 27.31 25.16
C TRP A 40 -58.02 26.66 26.04
N ARG A 41 -58.90 25.87 25.43
CA ARG A 41 -59.95 25.15 26.18
C ARG A 41 -59.33 24.20 27.21
N ARG A 42 -58.31 23.43 26.86
CA ARG A 42 -57.59 22.58 27.80
C ARG A 42 -56.93 23.34 28.94
N TYR A 43 -56.39 24.51 28.63
CA TYR A 43 -55.81 25.35 29.66
C TYR A 43 -56.88 25.93 30.63
N GLN A 44 -58.02 26.26 30.12
CA GLN A 44 -59.17 26.69 30.96
C GLN A 44 -59.64 25.52 31.86
N ASP A 45 -59.72 24.33 31.33
CA ASP A 45 -60.23 23.16 32.05
C ASP A 45 -59.21 22.59 33.05
N GLN A 46 -57.91 22.60 32.75
CA GLN A 46 -56.87 21.86 33.46
C GLN A 46 -55.70 22.75 33.93
N GLY A 47 -55.75 24.05 33.70
CA GLY A 47 -54.65 24.95 34.01
C GLY A 47 -53.38 24.57 33.27
N ASP A 48 -52.23 24.78 33.88
CA ASP A 48 -50.88 24.48 33.31
C ASP A 48 -50.72 23.04 32.90
N ALA A 49 -51.38 22.11 33.59
CA ALA A 49 -51.33 20.69 33.25
C ALA A 49 -51.91 20.42 31.85
N GLY A 50 -52.89 21.21 31.40
CA GLY A 50 -53.48 21.12 30.08
C GLY A 50 -52.55 21.47 28.93
N LEU A 51 -51.43 22.14 29.22
CA LEU A 51 -50.38 22.48 28.22
C LEU A 51 -49.36 21.38 28.04
N VAL A 52 -49.28 20.41 28.97
CA VAL A 52 -48.36 19.28 28.87
C VAL A 52 -48.88 18.32 27.80
N HIS A 53 -47.93 17.84 26.98
CA HIS A 53 -48.30 16.89 25.94
C HIS A 53 -48.82 15.59 26.55
N ARG A 54 -49.99 15.13 26.12
CA ARG A 54 -50.69 13.93 26.69
C ARG A 54 -49.87 12.65 26.65
N LEU A 55 -48.94 12.52 25.65
CA LEU A 55 -48.07 11.37 25.54
C LEU A 55 -46.77 11.51 26.36
N ARG A 56 -46.62 12.58 27.16
CA ARG A 56 -45.45 12.71 28.03
C ARG A 56 -45.50 11.64 29.12
N GLY A 57 -44.43 10.87 29.24
CA GLY A 57 -44.33 9.77 30.20
C GLY A 57 -45.00 8.47 29.75
N GLN A 58 -45.74 8.48 28.63
CA GLN A 58 -46.28 7.25 28.05
C GLN A 58 -45.25 6.56 27.16
N ALA A 59 -45.23 5.25 27.21
CA ALA A 59 -44.40 4.46 26.31
C ALA A 59 -44.88 4.63 24.87
N SER A 60 -43.94 4.84 23.94
CA SER A 60 -44.27 4.93 22.51
C SER A 60 -44.96 3.64 22.04
N ALA A 61 -46.01 3.74 21.22
CA ALA A 61 -46.64 2.59 20.56
C ALA A 61 -45.64 1.79 19.65
N ARG A 62 -44.52 2.41 19.29
CA ARG A 62 -43.43 1.77 18.54
C ARG A 62 -42.32 1.20 19.44
N ARG A 63 -42.56 1.14 20.77
CA ARG A 63 -41.59 0.57 21.70
C ARG A 63 -41.42 -0.91 21.43
N ILE A 64 -40.20 -1.35 21.30
CA ILE A 64 -39.84 -2.77 21.16
C ILE A 64 -40.21 -3.47 22.50
N ALA A 65 -40.82 -4.65 22.40
CA ALA A 65 -41.20 -5.44 23.57
C ALA A 65 -40.01 -5.72 24.50
N PRO A 66 -40.15 -5.64 25.80
CA PRO A 66 -39.07 -5.86 26.77
C PRO A 66 -38.37 -7.21 26.59
N GLU A 67 -39.10 -8.26 26.28
CA GLU A 67 -38.59 -9.61 26.05
C GLU A 67 -37.65 -9.65 24.82
N LEU A 68 -38.05 -8.98 23.74
CA LEU A 68 -37.23 -8.88 22.54
C LEU A 68 -35.96 -8.03 22.79
N ARG A 69 -36.08 -6.96 23.59
CA ARG A 69 -34.90 -6.17 24.01
C ARG A 69 -33.93 -7.04 24.79
N THR A 70 -34.39 -7.77 25.80
CA THR A 70 -33.54 -8.66 26.62
C THR A 70 -32.84 -9.70 25.75
N ARG A 71 -33.58 -10.33 24.85
CA ARG A 71 -33.06 -11.34 23.92
C ARG A 71 -32.00 -10.75 23.00
N ILE A 72 -32.21 -9.54 22.46
CA ILE A 72 -31.22 -8.83 21.61
C ILE A 72 -29.96 -8.52 22.41
N LEU A 73 -30.07 -7.96 23.61
CA LEU A 73 -28.93 -7.61 24.44
C LEU A 73 -28.09 -8.84 24.84
N ALA A 74 -28.75 -9.91 25.24
CA ALA A 74 -28.10 -11.19 25.53
C ALA A 74 -27.37 -11.76 24.32
N ARG A 75 -27.95 -11.63 23.11
CA ARG A 75 -27.33 -12.07 21.87
C ARG A 75 -26.07 -11.23 21.52
N VAL A 76 -26.15 -9.92 21.71
CA VAL A 76 -24.97 -9.03 21.51
C VAL A 76 -23.85 -9.40 22.46
N GLU A 77 -24.17 -9.65 23.74
CA GLU A 77 -23.18 -10.02 24.74
C GLU A 77 -22.50 -11.35 24.44
N ALA A 78 -23.27 -12.34 24.04
CA ALA A 78 -22.75 -13.68 23.77
C ALA A 78 -21.94 -13.78 22.46
N ARG A 79 -22.30 -13.03 21.41
CA ARG A 79 -21.73 -13.23 20.08
C ARG A 79 -21.05 -12.01 19.49
N TYR A 80 -21.42 -10.79 19.91
CA TYR A 80 -21.00 -9.52 19.32
C TYR A 80 -20.47 -8.50 20.35
N PRO A 81 -19.68 -8.93 21.37
CA PRO A 81 -19.35 -8.05 22.51
C PRO A 81 -18.53 -6.83 22.12
N ASP A 82 -17.70 -6.92 21.07
CA ASP A 82 -16.83 -5.87 20.55
C ASP A 82 -17.35 -5.18 19.27
N PHE A 83 -18.57 -5.56 18.84
CA PHE A 83 -19.15 -4.96 17.63
C PHE A 83 -19.67 -3.56 17.91
N GLY A 84 -19.43 -2.63 16.99
CA GLY A 84 -20.13 -1.35 17.00
C GLY A 84 -21.63 -1.55 16.78
N PRO A 85 -22.50 -0.67 17.33
CA PRO A 85 -23.95 -0.84 17.25
C PRO A 85 -24.48 -1.02 15.82
N THR A 86 -23.86 -0.38 14.85
CA THR A 86 -24.25 -0.51 13.42
C THR A 86 -23.98 -1.90 12.90
N LEU A 87 -22.76 -2.41 13.13
CA LEU A 87 -22.38 -3.75 12.70
C LEU A 87 -23.18 -4.83 13.43
N ALA A 88 -23.34 -4.70 14.75
CA ALA A 88 -24.16 -5.62 15.53
C ALA A 88 -25.62 -5.67 15.04
N ALA A 89 -26.24 -4.53 14.73
CA ALA A 89 -27.60 -4.48 14.21
C ALA A 89 -27.72 -5.15 12.83
N GLU A 90 -26.70 -5.07 11.99
CA GLU A 90 -26.67 -5.76 10.70
C GLU A 90 -26.68 -7.28 10.88
N TYR A 91 -25.80 -7.83 11.73
CA TYR A 91 -25.76 -9.27 12.02
C TYR A 91 -27.01 -9.78 12.74
N LEU A 92 -27.53 -9.03 13.72
CA LEU A 92 -28.81 -9.34 14.37
C LEU A 92 -29.95 -9.39 13.35
N SER A 93 -29.96 -8.49 12.37
CA SER A 93 -30.99 -8.50 11.31
C SER A 93 -30.91 -9.76 10.45
N GLN A 94 -29.71 -10.29 10.19
CA GLN A 94 -29.52 -11.56 9.48
C GLN A 94 -30.03 -12.75 10.29
N GLU A 95 -29.96 -12.66 11.62
CA GLU A 95 -30.54 -13.66 12.56
C GLU A 95 -32.06 -13.48 12.81
N GLY A 96 -32.69 -12.53 12.10
CA GLY A 96 -34.13 -12.24 12.28
C GLY A 96 -34.46 -11.30 13.47
N LEU A 97 -33.46 -10.83 14.21
CA LEU A 97 -33.61 -9.92 15.35
C LEU A 97 -33.46 -8.47 14.87
N LYS A 98 -34.53 -7.91 14.30
CA LYS A 98 -34.50 -6.56 13.71
C LYS A 98 -34.50 -5.48 14.79
N VAL A 99 -33.45 -4.66 14.83
CA VAL A 99 -33.32 -3.49 15.70
C VAL A 99 -32.57 -2.39 14.93
N ASP A 100 -33.03 -1.14 15.12
CA ASP A 100 -32.30 0.02 14.58
C ASP A 100 -31.02 0.24 15.39
N HIS A 101 -29.92 0.56 14.67
CA HIS A 101 -28.58 0.74 15.25
C HIS A 101 -28.51 1.82 16.33
N GLU A 102 -29.29 2.91 16.19
CA GLU A 102 -29.33 3.99 17.18
C GLU A 102 -30.12 3.53 18.43
N THR A 103 -31.17 2.75 18.26
CA THR A 103 -31.90 2.13 19.38
C THR A 103 -30.97 1.17 20.13
N LEU A 104 -30.25 0.32 19.43
CA LEU A 104 -29.25 -0.57 20.01
C LEU A 104 -28.16 0.21 20.75
N ARG A 105 -27.65 1.29 20.16
CA ARG A 105 -26.64 2.16 20.78
C ARG A 105 -27.16 2.73 22.12
N ARG A 106 -28.39 3.20 22.16
CA ARG A 106 -29.01 3.72 23.40
C ARG A 106 -29.14 2.66 24.45
N TRP A 107 -29.53 1.45 24.09
CA TRP A 107 -29.64 0.34 25.03
C TRP A 107 -28.29 -0.04 25.62
N LEU A 108 -27.25 -0.16 24.78
CA LEU A 108 -25.88 -0.46 25.21
C LEU A 108 -25.31 0.62 26.15
N LEU A 109 -25.65 1.89 25.90
CA LEU A 109 -25.28 2.98 26.80
C LEU A 109 -26.01 2.90 28.14
N ALA A 110 -27.33 2.56 28.14
CA ALA A 110 -28.12 2.41 29.35
C ALA A 110 -27.63 1.25 30.22
N GLU A 111 -27.09 0.19 29.61
CA GLU A 111 -26.49 -0.97 30.30
C GLU A 111 -25.02 -0.69 30.76
N GLY A 112 -24.52 0.54 30.61
CA GLY A 112 -23.15 0.90 30.98
C GLY A 112 -22.06 0.28 30.08
N LYS A 113 -22.45 -0.38 28.99
CA LYS A 113 -21.50 -0.98 28.05
C LYS A 113 -20.81 0.12 27.24
N ARG A 114 -19.48 0.17 27.31
CA ARG A 114 -18.64 1.21 26.73
C ARG A 114 -18.76 1.21 25.21
N VAL A 115 -19.46 2.18 24.64
CA VAL A 115 -19.37 2.51 23.22
C VAL A 115 -18.17 3.42 23.03
N VAL A 116 -17.19 2.98 22.24
CA VAL A 116 -15.98 3.76 21.97
C VAL A 116 -16.37 5.10 21.33
N ARG A 117 -16.11 6.20 22.03
CA ARG A 117 -16.24 7.54 21.45
C ARG A 117 -15.17 7.72 20.38
N ARG A 118 -15.58 7.93 19.14
CA ARG A 118 -14.66 8.35 18.09
C ARG A 118 -14.10 9.72 18.46
N HIS A 119 -12.76 9.84 18.53
CA HIS A 119 -12.12 11.12 18.64
C HIS A 119 -12.53 12.02 17.46
N ARG A 120 -12.81 13.28 17.75
CA ARG A 120 -13.11 14.31 16.73
C ARG A 120 -11.84 14.46 15.89
N GLN A 121 -11.90 14.06 14.63
CA GLN A 121 -10.78 14.26 13.71
C GLN A 121 -10.69 15.73 13.31
N LYS A 122 -9.44 16.20 13.09
CA LYS A 122 -9.20 17.57 12.57
C LYS A 122 -9.92 17.74 11.23
N HIS A 123 -10.38 18.97 10.96
CA HIS A 123 -10.97 19.33 9.69
C HIS A 123 -9.99 19.01 8.55
N ARG A 124 -10.47 18.33 7.51
CA ARG A 124 -9.70 18.03 6.30
C ARG A 124 -10.45 18.60 5.12
N GLN A 125 -9.71 19.14 4.13
CA GLN A 125 -10.34 19.59 2.88
C GLN A 125 -10.96 18.39 2.16
N TRP A 126 -12.20 18.59 1.71
CA TRP A 126 -12.89 17.61 0.88
C TRP A 126 -12.30 17.62 -0.52
N ARG A 127 -12.02 16.44 -1.07
CA ARG A 127 -11.58 16.25 -2.45
C ARG A 127 -12.72 15.62 -3.25
N GLU A 128 -13.03 16.23 -4.38
CA GLU A 128 -14.02 15.72 -5.30
C GLU A 128 -13.64 14.32 -5.82
N ARG A 129 -14.65 13.49 -6.09
CA ARG A 129 -14.45 12.17 -6.70
C ARG A 129 -14.15 12.34 -8.18
N LYS A 130 -13.41 11.38 -8.75
CA LYS A 130 -13.36 11.26 -10.23
C LYS A 130 -14.76 10.99 -10.78
N PRO A 131 -15.10 11.50 -11.97
CA PRO A 131 -16.46 11.40 -12.48
C PRO A 131 -16.87 10.00 -12.91
N CYS A 132 -15.93 9.19 -13.44
CA CYS A 132 -16.20 7.93 -14.09
C CYS A 132 -15.58 6.75 -13.37
N PHE A 133 -16.23 5.59 -13.40
CA PHE A 133 -15.68 4.31 -12.97
C PHE A 133 -14.43 3.97 -13.81
N GLY A 134 -13.33 3.58 -13.14
CA GLY A 134 -12.05 3.29 -13.80
C GLY A 134 -11.17 4.49 -14.13
N ALA A 135 -11.63 5.72 -13.85
CA ALA A 135 -10.82 6.91 -14.07
C ALA A 135 -9.58 6.96 -13.16
N MET A 136 -9.70 6.52 -11.91
CA MET A 136 -8.59 6.41 -10.97
C MET A 136 -8.89 5.34 -9.92
N VAL A 137 -7.96 4.45 -9.69
CA VAL A 137 -8.03 3.43 -8.65
C VAL A 137 -6.91 3.68 -7.64
N GLN A 138 -7.25 3.71 -6.35
CA GLN A 138 -6.29 3.84 -5.26
C GLN A 138 -5.85 2.45 -4.82
N LEU A 139 -4.54 2.19 -4.75
CA LEU A 139 -3.95 0.95 -4.28
C LEU A 139 -3.19 1.21 -2.98
N ASP A 140 -3.39 0.35 -1.99
CA ASP A 140 -2.75 0.45 -0.67
C ASP A 140 -2.64 -0.93 -0.02
N GLY A 141 -1.54 -1.15 0.73
CA GLY A 141 -1.39 -2.29 1.61
C GLY A 141 -1.85 -1.95 3.03
N SER A 142 -2.50 -2.87 3.71
CA SER A 142 -2.91 -2.73 5.10
C SER A 142 -2.34 -3.87 5.93
N ASP A 143 -1.25 -3.60 6.66
CA ASP A 143 -0.73 -4.51 7.68
C ASP A 143 -1.55 -4.36 8.96
N HIS A 144 -2.20 -5.44 9.37
CA HIS A 144 -3.04 -5.50 10.57
C HIS A 144 -3.09 -6.93 11.09
N ASP A 145 -3.43 -7.11 12.37
CA ASP A 145 -3.74 -8.44 12.90
C ASP A 145 -5.14 -8.90 12.45
N TRP A 146 -5.24 -9.29 11.18
CA TRP A 146 -6.49 -9.68 10.55
C TRP A 146 -7.13 -10.93 11.15
N PHE A 147 -6.32 -11.77 11.76
CA PHE A 147 -6.75 -13.05 12.31
C PHE A 147 -6.74 -13.08 13.84
N GLU A 148 -6.44 -11.97 14.51
CA GLU A 148 -6.44 -11.86 16.00
C GLU A 148 -5.57 -12.95 16.65
N GLY A 149 -4.36 -13.14 16.15
CA GLY A 149 -3.41 -14.15 16.63
C GLY A 149 -3.75 -15.60 16.23
N ARG A 150 -4.85 -15.86 15.51
CA ARG A 150 -5.25 -17.22 15.07
C ARG A 150 -4.46 -17.73 13.86
N ALA A 151 -3.74 -16.85 13.16
CA ALA A 151 -2.87 -17.16 12.04
C ALA A 151 -1.64 -16.25 12.02
N ALA A 152 -0.69 -16.53 11.13
CA ALA A 152 0.41 -15.62 10.84
C ALA A 152 -0.12 -14.27 10.32
N ARG A 153 0.63 -13.21 10.57
CA ARG A 153 0.31 -11.86 10.04
C ARG A 153 0.27 -11.90 8.52
N ALA A 154 -0.67 -11.18 7.97
CA ALA A 154 -0.85 -11.04 6.53
C ALA A 154 -1.15 -9.58 6.20
N VAL A 155 -0.75 -9.17 5.00
CA VAL A 155 -1.08 -7.84 4.46
C VAL A 155 -2.33 -7.97 3.58
N LEU A 156 -3.33 -7.16 3.84
CA LEU A 156 -4.48 -7.02 2.95
C LEU A 156 -4.17 -5.93 1.92
N MET A 157 -3.96 -6.33 0.68
CA MET A 157 -3.87 -5.38 -0.44
C MET A 157 -5.28 -4.95 -0.84
N VAL A 158 -5.50 -3.66 -1.00
CA VAL A 158 -6.81 -3.07 -1.26
C VAL A 158 -6.76 -2.11 -2.44
N MET A 159 -7.64 -2.31 -3.40
CA MET A 159 -7.88 -1.39 -4.52
C MET A 159 -9.26 -0.78 -4.37
N VAL A 160 -9.35 0.55 -4.46
CA VAL A 160 -10.61 1.30 -4.33
C VAL A 160 -10.76 2.25 -5.51
N ASP A 161 -11.82 2.09 -6.27
CA ASP A 161 -12.17 3.07 -7.31
C ASP A 161 -12.59 4.41 -6.70
N ASP A 162 -12.00 5.47 -7.17
CA ASP A 162 -12.21 6.82 -6.63
C ASP A 162 -13.63 7.36 -6.89
N ALA A 163 -14.22 7.03 -8.03
CA ALA A 163 -15.55 7.50 -8.42
C ALA A 163 -16.66 6.82 -7.62
N THR A 164 -16.61 5.51 -7.54
CA THR A 164 -17.70 4.68 -6.99
C THR A 164 -17.45 4.19 -5.58
N GLY A 165 -16.18 4.15 -5.15
CA GLY A 165 -15.78 3.47 -3.93
C GLY A 165 -15.84 1.95 -4.03
N HIS A 166 -15.93 1.39 -5.25
CA HIS A 166 -15.89 -0.05 -5.47
C HIS A 166 -14.56 -0.62 -5.01
N VAL A 167 -14.59 -1.74 -4.27
CA VAL A 167 -13.46 -2.33 -3.59
C VAL A 167 -13.10 -3.68 -4.19
N TRP A 168 -11.82 -3.90 -4.39
CA TRP A 168 -11.19 -5.19 -4.60
C TRP A 168 -10.09 -5.39 -3.57
N ALA A 169 -10.03 -6.53 -2.91
CA ALA A 169 -9.03 -6.81 -1.87
C ALA A 169 -8.63 -8.28 -1.86
N GLN A 170 -7.38 -8.54 -1.46
CA GLN A 170 -6.83 -9.88 -1.34
C GLN A 170 -5.72 -9.91 -0.29
N PHE A 171 -5.62 -11.00 0.47
CA PHE A 171 -4.54 -11.24 1.42
C PHE A 171 -3.30 -11.77 0.74
N PHE A 172 -2.14 -11.27 1.20
CA PHE A 172 -0.80 -11.74 0.84
C PHE A 172 0.03 -11.87 2.11
N GLU A 173 1.11 -12.65 2.05
CA GLU A 173 2.06 -12.76 3.16
C GLU A 173 2.78 -11.42 3.43
N GLN A 174 3.13 -10.71 2.35
CA GLN A 174 3.84 -9.43 2.40
C GLN A 174 3.44 -8.56 1.22
N GLU A 175 3.60 -7.24 1.37
CA GLU A 175 3.52 -6.29 0.27
C GLU A 175 4.79 -6.39 -0.58
N THR A 176 4.65 -6.90 -1.78
CA THR A 176 5.74 -7.11 -2.74
C THR A 176 5.30 -6.69 -4.13
N THR A 177 6.24 -6.47 -5.04
CA THR A 177 5.93 -6.22 -6.45
C THR A 177 5.05 -7.33 -7.04
N ARG A 178 5.24 -8.59 -6.61
CA ARG A 178 4.40 -9.71 -7.02
C ARG A 178 2.96 -9.55 -6.54
N ALA A 179 2.77 -9.23 -5.26
CA ALA A 179 1.44 -8.99 -4.70
C ALA A 179 0.72 -7.85 -5.44
N CYS A 180 1.46 -6.75 -5.75
CA CYS A 180 0.92 -5.64 -6.54
C CYS A 180 0.51 -6.07 -7.96
N TYR A 181 1.31 -6.93 -8.61
CA TYR A 181 0.96 -7.49 -9.93
C TYR A 181 -0.28 -8.38 -9.85
N ASP A 182 -0.37 -9.26 -8.85
CA ASP A 182 -1.51 -10.17 -8.69
C ASP A 182 -2.79 -9.39 -8.37
N MET A 183 -2.70 -8.34 -7.53
CA MET A 183 -3.81 -7.43 -7.25
C MET A 183 -4.28 -6.68 -8.49
N PHE A 184 -3.34 -6.09 -9.23
CA PHE A 184 -3.63 -5.34 -10.43
C PHE A 184 -4.24 -6.22 -11.52
N GLU A 185 -3.69 -7.42 -11.73
CA GLU A 185 -4.28 -8.38 -12.66
C GLU A 185 -5.71 -8.76 -12.26
N GLY A 186 -5.94 -9.04 -10.97
CA GLY A 186 -7.26 -9.36 -10.44
C GLY A 186 -8.29 -8.27 -10.75
N TRP A 187 -7.89 -7.01 -10.68
CA TRP A 187 -8.69 -5.86 -11.09
C TRP A 187 -8.93 -5.85 -12.60
N VAL A 188 -7.84 -5.88 -13.38
CA VAL A 188 -7.89 -5.76 -14.84
C VAL A 188 -8.73 -6.86 -15.48
N ARG A 189 -8.62 -8.10 -15.02
CA ARG A 189 -9.42 -9.23 -15.55
C ARG A 189 -10.92 -9.09 -15.27
N ARG A 190 -11.31 -8.31 -14.24
CA ARG A 190 -12.72 -8.10 -13.88
C ARG A 190 -13.34 -6.90 -14.58
N TRP A 191 -12.60 -5.79 -14.67
CA TRP A 191 -13.17 -4.51 -15.12
C TRP A 191 -12.40 -3.88 -16.28
N GLY A 192 -11.19 -4.32 -16.57
CA GLY A 192 -10.32 -3.71 -17.56
C GLY A 192 -9.24 -2.81 -16.95
N LEU A 193 -8.44 -2.18 -17.81
CA LEU A 193 -7.35 -1.30 -17.40
C LEU A 193 -7.87 0.03 -16.86
N PRO A 194 -7.58 0.41 -15.61
CA PRO A 194 -7.91 1.75 -15.13
C PRO A 194 -7.05 2.80 -15.84
N ARG A 195 -7.54 4.03 -15.95
CA ARG A 195 -6.78 5.14 -16.56
C ARG A 195 -5.57 5.53 -15.72
N SER A 196 -5.73 5.54 -14.40
CA SER A 196 -4.64 5.85 -13.48
C SER A 196 -4.71 5.02 -12.20
N LEU A 197 -3.53 4.77 -11.61
CA LEU A 197 -3.35 4.22 -10.28
C LEU A 197 -2.79 5.28 -9.36
N TYR A 198 -3.37 5.40 -8.17
CA TYR A 198 -2.93 6.28 -7.11
C TYR A 198 -2.29 5.48 -5.99
N VAL A 199 -0.98 5.60 -5.82
CA VAL A 199 -0.15 4.81 -4.91
C VAL A 199 0.62 5.70 -3.94
N ASP A 200 1.25 5.12 -2.91
CA ASP A 200 2.18 5.86 -2.07
C ASP A 200 3.57 5.99 -2.72
N ARG A 201 4.54 6.44 -1.93
CA ARG A 201 5.93 6.58 -2.36
C ARG A 201 6.80 5.42 -1.91
N ASP A 202 6.22 4.24 -1.75
CA ASP A 202 6.99 3.05 -1.43
C ASP A 202 7.96 2.70 -2.56
N SER A 203 9.03 1.98 -2.22
CA SER A 203 10.09 1.51 -3.13
C SER A 203 9.57 0.60 -4.26
N ILE A 204 8.41 -0.01 -4.10
CA ILE A 204 7.73 -0.79 -5.15
C ILE A 204 7.31 0.12 -6.31
N TYR A 205 6.88 1.34 -5.99
CA TYR A 205 6.31 2.28 -6.97
C TYR A 205 7.31 3.34 -7.40
N ARG A 206 8.28 3.70 -6.54
CA ARG A 206 9.25 4.75 -6.80
C ARG A 206 10.69 4.24 -6.66
N CYS A 207 11.51 4.54 -7.65
CA CYS A 207 12.95 4.31 -7.56
C CYS A 207 13.62 5.51 -6.87
N GLU A 208 14.24 5.29 -5.69
CA GLU A 208 14.99 6.33 -4.97
C GLU A 208 16.44 6.43 -5.46
N ARG A 209 16.93 5.43 -6.17
CA ARG A 209 18.30 5.43 -6.72
C ARG A 209 18.35 6.34 -7.92
N GLY A 210 19.33 7.23 -7.94
CA GLY A 210 19.66 7.98 -9.15
C GLY A 210 19.91 7.02 -10.31
N GLY A 211 19.41 7.37 -11.50
CA GLY A 211 19.64 6.57 -12.71
C GLY A 211 21.13 6.36 -12.98
N SER A 212 21.47 5.30 -13.71
CA SER A 212 22.83 5.12 -14.21
C SER A 212 23.28 6.34 -15.03
N ILE A 213 24.57 6.55 -15.16
CA ILE A 213 25.10 7.64 -16.02
C ILE A 213 24.49 7.56 -17.43
N ALA A 214 24.26 6.36 -17.94
CA ALA A 214 23.63 6.15 -19.24
C ALA A 214 22.15 6.57 -19.26
N ASP A 215 21.41 6.35 -18.17
CA ASP A 215 20.01 6.78 -18.03
C ASP A 215 19.92 8.30 -17.91
N GLN A 216 20.82 8.91 -17.15
CA GLN A 216 20.92 10.37 -17.00
C GLN A 216 21.22 11.05 -18.34
N LEU A 217 22.16 10.49 -19.12
CA LEU A 217 22.49 10.98 -20.47
C LEU A 217 21.33 10.78 -21.46
N ALA A 218 20.53 9.73 -21.26
CA ALA A 218 19.34 9.46 -22.08
C ALA A 218 18.11 10.23 -21.63
N GLY A 219 18.18 11.03 -20.54
CA GLY A 219 17.05 11.74 -19.94
C GLY A 219 15.97 10.80 -19.39
N LYS A 220 16.32 9.55 -19.05
CA LYS A 220 15.39 8.55 -18.54
C LYS A 220 15.44 8.52 -17.01
N GLU A 221 14.31 8.72 -16.39
CA GLU A 221 14.18 8.46 -14.96
C GLU A 221 14.20 6.94 -14.67
N PRO A 222 14.94 6.50 -13.63
CA PRO A 222 14.97 5.10 -13.26
C PRO A 222 13.57 4.64 -12.81
N GLN A 223 13.12 3.56 -13.40
CA GLN A 223 11.78 3.03 -13.12
C GLN A 223 11.86 1.75 -12.27
N THR A 224 10.84 1.57 -11.42
CA THR A 224 10.62 0.28 -10.76
C THR A 224 10.02 -0.71 -11.76
N GLN A 225 10.05 -2.01 -11.42
CA GLN A 225 9.40 -3.03 -12.24
C GLN A 225 7.90 -2.77 -12.39
N PHE A 226 7.26 -2.30 -11.31
CA PHE A 226 5.84 -1.96 -11.34
C PHE A 226 5.58 -0.71 -12.21
N GLY A 227 6.39 0.34 -12.05
CA GLY A 227 6.30 1.55 -12.87
C GLY A 227 6.45 1.27 -14.36
N ARG A 228 7.46 0.46 -14.74
CA ARG A 228 7.66 -0.01 -16.12
C ARG A 228 6.40 -0.72 -16.66
N ALA A 229 5.82 -1.62 -15.88
CA ALA A 229 4.63 -2.36 -16.31
C ALA A 229 3.43 -1.42 -16.51
N MET A 230 3.23 -0.43 -15.65
CA MET A 230 2.14 0.55 -15.78
C MET A 230 2.33 1.41 -17.01
N GLU A 231 3.54 1.88 -17.28
CA GLU A 231 3.87 2.65 -18.49
C GLU A 231 3.58 1.84 -19.76
N GLN A 232 4.02 0.58 -19.82
CA GLN A 232 3.75 -0.31 -20.96
C GLN A 232 2.26 -0.56 -21.19
N LEU A 233 1.44 -0.50 -20.15
CA LEU A 233 -0.01 -0.65 -20.22
C LEU A 233 -0.73 0.67 -20.50
N GLY A 234 -0.03 1.80 -20.51
CA GLY A 234 -0.63 3.13 -20.65
C GLY A 234 -1.45 3.56 -19.43
N VAL A 235 -1.13 3.01 -18.26
CA VAL A 235 -1.78 3.36 -16.98
C VAL A 235 -0.92 4.41 -16.26
N GLU A 236 -1.49 5.58 -16.04
CA GLU A 236 -0.82 6.66 -15.33
C GLU A 236 -0.59 6.28 -13.86
N LEU A 237 0.67 6.31 -13.40
CA LEU A 237 1.02 6.06 -12.00
C LEU A 237 1.16 7.38 -11.26
N ILE A 238 0.21 7.69 -10.38
CA ILE A 238 0.15 8.94 -9.61
C ILE A 238 0.66 8.69 -8.20
N MET A 239 1.78 9.34 -7.83
CA MET A 239 2.34 9.25 -6.49
C MET A 239 1.62 10.17 -5.51
N ALA A 240 1.21 9.65 -4.36
CA ALA A 240 0.59 10.45 -3.31
C ALA A 240 1.62 11.44 -2.72
N ASN A 241 1.29 12.72 -2.77
CA ASN A 241 2.14 13.76 -2.17
C ASN A 241 1.96 13.87 -0.65
N SER A 242 0.89 13.31 -0.11
CA SER A 242 0.61 13.27 1.33
C SER A 242 -0.29 12.09 1.67
N PRO A 243 -0.23 11.56 2.91
CA PRO A 243 -1.14 10.51 3.37
C PRO A 243 -2.62 10.92 3.23
N GLN A 244 -2.94 12.21 3.41
CA GLN A 244 -4.31 12.73 3.32
C GLN A 244 -4.90 12.61 1.92
N ALA A 245 -4.08 12.55 0.89
CA ALA A 245 -4.51 12.39 -0.49
C ALA A 245 -5.09 10.99 -0.77
N LYS A 246 -4.71 9.97 0.02
CA LYS A 246 -5.26 8.59 -0.02
C LYS A 246 -6.51 8.39 0.85
N GLY A 247 -7.16 9.44 1.32
CA GLY A 247 -8.23 9.37 2.33
C GLY A 247 -9.45 8.49 1.99
N ARG A 248 -9.58 7.94 0.78
CA ARG A 248 -10.64 6.97 0.44
C ARG A 248 -10.20 5.55 0.77
N VAL A 249 -9.02 5.13 0.33
CA VAL A 249 -8.50 3.80 0.66
C VAL A 249 -8.21 3.71 2.16
N GLU A 250 -7.68 4.76 2.81
CA GLU A 250 -7.50 4.79 4.27
C GLU A 250 -8.81 4.56 5.04
N ARG A 251 -9.90 5.24 4.62
CA ARG A 251 -11.22 5.04 5.23
C ARG A 251 -11.75 3.63 4.96
N MET A 252 -11.49 3.10 3.79
CA MET A 252 -11.88 1.73 3.46
C MET A 252 -11.08 0.73 4.29
N ASN A 253 -9.77 0.93 4.45
CA ASN A 253 -8.94 0.12 5.33
C ASN A 253 -9.47 0.12 6.77
N GLY A 254 -9.83 1.30 7.31
CA GLY A 254 -10.47 1.38 8.63
C GLY A 254 -11.83 0.65 8.70
N THR A 255 -12.60 0.65 7.61
CA THR A 255 -13.87 -0.10 7.52
C THR A 255 -13.60 -1.61 7.46
N LEU A 256 -12.60 -2.04 6.69
CA LEU A 256 -12.20 -3.44 6.59
C LEU A 256 -11.64 -3.95 7.92
N GLN A 257 -10.77 -3.20 8.57
CA GLN A 257 -10.24 -3.53 9.90
C GLN A 257 -11.34 -3.72 10.95
N ASP A 258 -12.38 -2.88 10.93
CA ASP A 258 -13.52 -3.05 11.84
C ASP A 258 -14.42 -4.24 11.46
N ARG A 259 -14.69 -4.46 10.17
CA ARG A 259 -15.71 -5.41 9.71
C ARG A 259 -15.15 -6.78 9.34
N LEU A 260 -14.04 -6.81 8.60
CA LEU A 260 -13.49 -8.07 8.05
C LEU A 260 -12.88 -8.94 9.15
N VAL A 261 -12.14 -8.35 10.09
CA VAL A 261 -11.57 -9.08 11.24
C VAL A 261 -12.67 -9.85 11.99
N LYS A 262 -13.79 -9.17 12.29
CA LYS A 262 -14.93 -9.75 12.99
C LYS A 262 -15.67 -10.80 12.14
N ALA A 263 -15.78 -10.56 10.84
CA ALA A 263 -16.40 -11.51 9.92
C ALA A 263 -15.58 -12.81 9.83
N LEU A 264 -14.25 -12.70 9.68
CA LEU A 264 -13.35 -13.86 9.66
C LEU A 264 -13.41 -14.66 10.97
N ARG A 265 -13.52 -13.97 12.11
CA ARG A 265 -13.71 -14.62 13.42
C ARG A 265 -15.03 -15.39 13.50
N LEU A 266 -16.13 -14.79 13.07
CA LEU A 266 -17.44 -15.44 13.10
C LEU A 266 -17.53 -16.67 12.21
N GLU A 267 -16.84 -16.64 11.06
CA GLU A 267 -16.74 -17.75 10.12
C GLU A 267 -15.67 -18.78 10.51
N GLY A 268 -14.92 -18.54 11.60
CA GLY A 268 -13.86 -19.44 12.05
C GLY A 268 -12.66 -19.51 11.09
N ILE A 269 -12.48 -18.51 10.22
CA ILE A 269 -11.41 -18.50 9.22
C ILE A 269 -10.11 -18.01 9.86
N SER A 270 -9.06 -18.83 9.74
CA SER A 270 -7.69 -18.54 10.22
C SER A 270 -6.60 -18.82 9.19
N ASP A 271 -6.94 -18.98 7.92
CA ASP A 271 -6.03 -19.21 6.82
C ASP A 271 -6.20 -18.14 5.74
N PRO A 272 -5.12 -17.49 5.26
CA PRO A 272 -5.19 -16.48 4.20
C PRO A 272 -5.82 -16.98 2.89
N GLY A 273 -5.62 -18.25 2.54
CA GLY A 273 -6.21 -18.85 1.34
C GLY A 273 -7.75 -18.95 1.44
N ALA A 274 -8.24 -19.49 2.57
CA ALA A 274 -9.67 -19.54 2.88
C ALA A 274 -10.26 -18.13 3.00
N ALA A 275 -9.52 -17.19 3.61
CA ALA A 275 -9.93 -15.79 3.72
C ALA A 275 -10.09 -15.12 2.35
N ASN A 276 -9.20 -15.39 1.39
CA ASN A 276 -9.30 -14.90 0.02
C ASN A 276 -10.54 -15.45 -0.72
N GLN A 277 -10.88 -16.71 -0.48
CA GLN A 277 -12.11 -17.29 -1.03
C GLN A 277 -13.36 -16.63 -0.43
N TYR A 278 -13.38 -16.45 0.89
CA TYR A 278 -14.46 -15.76 1.57
C TYR A 278 -14.60 -14.31 1.12
N LEU A 279 -13.47 -13.57 1.02
CA LEU A 279 -13.45 -12.21 0.49
C LEU A 279 -14.11 -12.14 -0.89
N SER A 280 -13.67 -12.96 -1.83
CA SER A 280 -14.10 -12.87 -3.21
C SER A 280 -15.55 -13.30 -3.43
N LYS A 281 -16.02 -14.33 -2.70
CA LYS A 281 -17.35 -14.94 -2.90
C LYS A 281 -18.46 -14.29 -2.07
N THR A 282 -18.13 -13.80 -0.86
CA THR A 282 -19.14 -13.40 0.12
C THR A 282 -18.95 -11.96 0.59
N PHE A 283 -17.78 -11.64 1.14
CA PHE A 283 -17.59 -10.38 1.85
C PHE A 283 -17.56 -9.16 0.92
N LEU A 284 -16.73 -9.18 -0.13
CA LEU A 284 -16.60 -8.06 -1.06
C LEU A 284 -17.87 -7.79 -1.87
N PRO A 285 -18.62 -8.79 -2.37
CA PRO A 285 -19.91 -8.55 -3.01
C PRO A 285 -20.91 -7.82 -2.09
N ASP A 286 -21.02 -8.24 -0.82
CA ASP A 286 -21.89 -7.58 0.16
C ASP A 286 -21.39 -6.17 0.52
N LEU A 287 -20.08 -6.01 0.76
CA LEU A 287 -19.45 -4.72 1.04
C LEU A 287 -19.69 -3.73 -0.11
N ASN A 288 -19.45 -4.14 -1.33
CA ASN A 288 -19.63 -3.30 -2.52
C ASN A 288 -21.10 -2.93 -2.72
N ARG A 289 -22.03 -3.87 -2.49
CA ARG A 289 -23.46 -3.57 -2.58
C ARG A 289 -23.89 -2.47 -1.60
N ARG A 290 -23.30 -2.44 -0.41
CA ARG A 290 -23.65 -1.50 0.67
C ARG A 290 -22.94 -0.16 0.59
N PHE A 291 -21.68 -0.15 0.18
CA PHE A 291 -20.82 1.01 0.32
C PHE A 291 -20.47 1.71 -0.99
N LYS A 292 -20.68 1.05 -2.14
CA LYS A 292 -20.48 1.75 -3.41
C LYS A 292 -21.52 2.85 -3.59
N VAL A 293 -21.08 3.93 -4.22
CA VAL A 293 -21.93 5.05 -4.59
C VAL A 293 -22.05 5.14 -6.11
N LYS A 294 -23.08 5.82 -6.58
CA LYS A 294 -23.23 6.09 -8.01
C LYS A 294 -22.14 7.08 -8.46
N ALA A 295 -21.45 6.77 -9.55
CA ALA A 295 -20.52 7.71 -10.18
C ALA A 295 -21.26 8.93 -10.73
N ALA A 296 -20.58 10.07 -10.82
CA ALA A 296 -21.16 11.30 -11.39
C ALA A 296 -21.52 11.12 -12.88
N SER A 297 -20.70 10.35 -13.61
CA SER A 297 -20.96 9.95 -14.99
C SER A 297 -21.22 8.44 -15.05
N PRO A 298 -22.18 7.97 -15.85
CA PRO A 298 -22.45 6.54 -16.05
C PRO A 298 -21.38 5.83 -16.88
N ALA A 299 -20.45 6.57 -17.49
CA ALA A 299 -19.42 6.02 -18.37
C ALA A 299 -18.43 5.16 -17.57
N ASP A 300 -18.16 3.98 -18.08
CA ASP A 300 -17.02 3.15 -17.68
C ASP A 300 -15.86 3.47 -18.62
N VAL A 301 -14.73 3.92 -18.03
CA VAL A 301 -13.55 4.36 -18.79
C VAL A 301 -12.37 3.40 -18.71
N HIS A 302 -12.60 2.18 -18.22
CA HIS A 302 -11.59 1.15 -18.29
C HIS A 302 -11.19 0.84 -19.73
N GLY A 303 -9.90 0.61 -19.94
CA GLY A 303 -9.39 0.09 -21.20
C GLY A 303 -9.62 -1.42 -21.35
N ALA A 304 -9.47 -1.92 -22.58
CA ALA A 304 -9.57 -3.35 -22.85
C ALA A 304 -8.47 -4.16 -22.12
N VAL A 305 -8.77 -5.40 -21.76
CA VAL A 305 -7.80 -6.33 -21.18
C VAL A 305 -6.76 -6.72 -22.22
N PRO A 306 -5.46 -6.47 -22.00
CA PRO A 306 -4.42 -6.83 -22.96
C PRO A 306 -4.24 -8.35 -23.07
N GLN A 307 -4.09 -8.85 -24.29
CA GLN A 307 -3.86 -10.29 -24.52
C GLN A 307 -2.60 -10.83 -23.86
N ARG A 308 -1.55 -9.99 -23.69
CA ARG A 308 -0.25 -10.35 -23.13
C ARG A 308 -0.02 -9.74 -21.75
N LEU A 309 -1.08 -9.63 -20.95
CA LEU A 309 -1.00 -9.02 -19.62
C LEU A 309 0.07 -9.69 -18.74
N ASP A 310 0.17 -11.03 -18.77
CA ASP A 310 1.16 -11.79 -18.00
C ASP A 310 2.61 -11.49 -18.40
N GLU A 311 2.84 -11.14 -19.67
CA GLU A 311 4.18 -10.77 -20.15
C GLU A 311 4.58 -9.38 -19.67
N VAL A 312 3.63 -8.46 -19.55
CA VAL A 312 3.87 -7.10 -19.04
C VAL A 312 4.04 -7.13 -17.52
N LEU A 313 3.18 -7.86 -16.81
CA LEU A 313 3.25 -8.06 -15.35
C LEU A 313 4.30 -9.12 -14.98
N SER A 314 5.54 -8.88 -15.38
CA SER A 314 6.70 -9.76 -15.20
C SER A 314 7.92 -8.95 -14.75
N TRP A 315 8.98 -9.62 -14.34
CA TRP A 315 10.27 -8.98 -14.05
C TRP A 315 11.11 -8.96 -15.32
N GLU A 316 11.63 -7.80 -15.68
CA GLU A 316 12.50 -7.63 -16.83
C GLU A 316 13.88 -7.15 -16.39
N GLU A 317 14.91 -7.84 -16.86
CA GLU A 317 16.30 -7.49 -16.62
C GLU A 317 17.07 -7.47 -17.94
N GLU A 318 17.85 -6.43 -18.17
CA GLU A 318 18.76 -6.39 -19.32
C GLU A 318 20.00 -7.23 -19.02
N ARG A 319 20.36 -8.12 -19.93
CA ARG A 319 21.59 -8.93 -19.90
C ARG A 319 22.33 -8.83 -21.21
N VAL A 320 23.64 -8.78 -21.15
CA VAL A 320 24.49 -8.78 -22.34
C VAL A 320 24.77 -10.23 -22.74
N VAL A 321 24.56 -10.54 -24.01
CA VAL A 321 24.89 -11.84 -24.58
C VAL A 321 26.40 -11.95 -24.75
N GLN A 322 27.01 -13.02 -24.25
CA GLN A 322 28.44 -13.28 -24.35
C GLN A 322 28.84 -13.69 -25.78
N ARG A 323 30.14 -13.70 -26.07
CA ARG A 323 30.66 -14.09 -27.41
C ARG A 323 30.33 -15.50 -27.82
N ASP A 324 30.13 -16.39 -26.85
CA ASP A 324 29.74 -17.79 -27.02
C ASP A 324 28.22 -17.99 -27.07
N TRP A 325 27.47 -16.89 -27.25
CA TRP A 325 26.00 -16.87 -27.30
C TRP A 325 25.31 -17.35 -26.04
N THR A 326 26.00 -17.26 -24.91
CA THR A 326 25.40 -17.50 -23.59
C THR A 326 25.05 -16.21 -22.89
N LEU A 327 24.13 -16.30 -21.97
CA LEU A 327 23.81 -15.27 -20.98
C LEU A 327 23.49 -15.89 -19.63
N SER A 328 23.73 -15.14 -18.56
CA SER A 328 23.40 -15.57 -17.20
C SER A 328 22.37 -14.66 -16.56
N CYS A 329 21.42 -15.26 -15.86
CA CYS A 329 20.43 -14.57 -15.03
C CYS A 329 20.08 -15.43 -13.83
N ALA A 330 20.01 -14.83 -12.62
CA ALA A 330 19.68 -15.55 -11.38
C ALA A 330 20.44 -16.87 -11.17
N ASN A 331 21.79 -16.86 -11.38
CA ASN A 331 22.68 -18.01 -11.30
C ASN A 331 22.38 -19.16 -12.29
N ARG A 332 21.54 -18.92 -13.27
CA ARG A 332 21.26 -19.88 -14.36
C ARG A 332 21.90 -19.40 -15.65
N TRP A 333 22.29 -20.36 -16.49
CA TRP A 333 22.92 -20.10 -17.76
C TRP A 333 22.01 -20.53 -18.90
N TYR A 334 21.95 -19.70 -19.93
CA TYR A 334 21.09 -19.91 -21.09
C TYR A 334 21.92 -19.78 -22.35
N GLN A 335 21.83 -20.77 -23.24
CA GLN A 335 22.43 -20.77 -24.57
C GLN A 335 21.37 -20.40 -25.59
N LEU A 336 21.60 -19.34 -26.35
CA LEU A 336 20.74 -18.96 -27.46
C LEU A 336 20.83 -19.98 -28.60
N ASP A 337 19.70 -20.20 -29.26
CA ASP A 337 19.61 -21.13 -30.39
C ASP A 337 20.29 -20.52 -31.64
N ARG A 338 20.91 -21.39 -32.43
CA ARG A 338 21.62 -21.03 -33.67
C ARG A 338 20.70 -20.36 -34.71
N GLN A 339 19.42 -20.65 -34.70
CA GLN A 339 18.45 -20.00 -35.62
C GLN A 339 18.47 -18.46 -35.54
N HIS A 340 18.99 -17.88 -34.46
CA HIS A 340 19.11 -16.42 -34.27
C HIS A 340 20.43 -15.85 -34.75
N GLU A 341 21.24 -16.62 -35.47
CA GLU A 341 22.59 -16.20 -35.95
C GLU A 341 22.54 -14.91 -36.78
N SER A 342 21.52 -14.74 -37.59
CA SER A 342 21.30 -13.53 -38.42
C SER A 342 21.12 -12.24 -37.59
N LEU A 343 20.78 -12.33 -36.32
CA LEU A 343 20.58 -11.18 -35.43
C LEU A 343 21.89 -10.66 -34.83
N SER A 344 23.00 -11.37 -34.96
CA SER A 344 24.32 -10.99 -34.44
C SER A 344 24.28 -10.54 -32.99
N LEU A 345 23.72 -11.39 -32.11
CA LEU A 345 23.38 -11.07 -30.74
C LEU A 345 24.57 -10.93 -29.78
N ALA A 346 25.76 -11.43 -30.14
CA ALA A 346 26.95 -11.34 -29.31
C ALA A 346 27.28 -9.87 -28.97
N GLY A 347 27.42 -9.55 -27.67
CA GLY A 347 27.65 -8.19 -27.18
C GLY A 347 26.38 -7.32 -27.14
N ARG A 348 25.23 -7.79 -27.59
CA ARG A 348 23.98 -7.05 -27.54
C ARG A 348 23.26 -7.26 -26.21
N LYS A 349 22.48 -6.27 -25.78
CA LYS A 349 21.59 -6.37 -24.65
C LYS A 349 20.29 -7.08 -25.05
N VAL A 350 19.91 -8.06 -24.27
CA VAL A 350 18.69 -8.84 -24.40
C VAL A 350 17.90 -8.69 -23.10
N ILE A 351 16.60 -8.58 -23.19
CA ILE A 351 15.70 -8.55 -22.04
C ILE A 351 15.44 -9.99 -21.61
N VAL A 352 15.78 -10.30 -20.36
CA VAL A 352 15.37 -11.54 -19.68
C VAL A 352 14.09 -11.23 -18.93
N ARG A 353 13.01 -11.80 -19.39
CA ARG A 353 11.69 -11.65 -18.79
C ARG A 353 11.37 -12.87 -17.94
N THR A 354 11.18 -12.68 -16.65
CA THR A 354 10.73 -13.74 -15.73
C THR A 354 9.25 -13.56 -15.44
N LEU A 355 8.43 -14.47 -15.96
CA LEU A 355 7.00 -14.47 -15.70
C LEU A 355 6.72 -14.84 -14.24
N ARG A 356 5.56 -14.50 -13.72
CA ARG A 356 5.12 -14.86 -12.36
C ARG A 356 5.02 -16.38 -12.14
N SER A 357 4.84 -17.15 -13.21
CA SER A 357 4.95 -18.61 -13.20
C SER A 357 6.38 -19.15 -12.99
N GLY A 358 7.40 -18.27 -13.01
CA GLY A 358 8.81 -18.66 -13.02
C GLY A 358 9.37 -18.99 -14.41
N THR A 359 8.53 -18.96 -15.44
CA THR A 359 8.97 -19.19 -16.83
C THR A 359 9.83 -18.01 -17.30
N ILE A 360 10.96 -18.32 -17.93
CA ILE A 360 11.86 -17.34 -18.50
C ILE A 360 11.54 -17.14 -20.00
N GLN A 361 11.54 -15.91 -20.44
CA GLN A 361 11.48 -15.54 -21.84
C GLN A 361 12.64 -14.62 -22.15
N LEU A 362 13.38 -14.89 -23.22
CA LEU A 362 14.42 -14.00 -23.74
C LEU A 362 13.82 -13.19 -24.88
N VAL A 363 13.95 -11.87 -24.81
CA VAL A 363 13.32 -10.97 -25.77
C VAL A 363 14.36 -9.99 -26.34
N TYR A 364 14.43 -9.89 -27.65
CA TYR A 364 15.26 -8.91 -28.34
C TYR A 364 14.44 -8.15 -29.38
N ARG A 365 14.38 -6.83 -29.27
CA ARG A 365 13.57 -5.96 -30.15
C ARG A 365 12.11 -6.44 -30.33
N GLY A 366 11.49 -6.90 -29.22
CA GLY A 366 10.10 -7.39 -29.20
C GLY A 366 9.93 -8.84 -29.65
N ALA A 367 10.92 -9.48 -30.25
CA ALA A 367 10.88 -10.86 -30.68
C ALA A 367 11.37 -11.82 -29.56
N LYS A 368 10.63 -12.93 -29.35
CA LYS A 368 11.04 -13.99 -28.40
C LYS A 368 12.16 -14.81 -29.03
N LEU A 369 13.23 -15.03 -28.25
CA LEU A 369 14.37 -15.84 -28.66
C LEU A 369 14.21 -17.28 -28.13
N ARG A 370 14.52 -18.26 -28.96
CA ARG A 370 14.67 -19.65 -28.51
C ARG A 370 16.02 -19.85 -27.82
N TYR A 371 16.00 -20.61 -26.77
CA TYR A 371 17.18 -20.88 -25.95
C TYR A 371 17.06 -22.26 -25.28
N ARG A 372 18.17 -22.77 -24.78
CA ARG A 372 18.20 -23.91 -23.85
C ARG A 372 18.89 -23.49 -22.55
N GLN A 373 18.39 -23.98 -21.44
CA GLN A 373 19.06 -23.81 -20.16
C GLN A 373 20.23 -24.76 -20.06
N LEU A 374 21.38 -24.26 -19.60
CA LEU A 374 22.56 -25.05 -19.35
C LEU A 374 22.62 -25.51 -17.89
N PRO A 375 23.21 -26.71 -17.60
CA PRO A 375 23.30 -27.22 -16.23
C PRO A 375 24.24 -26.39 -15.34
N GLY A 376 25.12 -25.59 -15.93
CA GLY A 376 26.07 -24.75 -15.22
C GLY A 376 26.79 -23.77 -16.13
N ARG A 377 27.76 -23.03 -15.59
CA ARG A 377 28.59 -22.12 -16.35
C ARG A 377 29.37 -22.88 -17.42
N PRO A 378 29.34 -22.47 -18.70
CA PRO A 378 30.15 -23.08 -19.74
C PRO A 378 31.62 -23.06 -19.32
N GLN A 379 32.23 -24.21 -19.22
CA GLN A 379 33.67 -24.28 -19.02
C GLN A 379 34.33 -23.99 -20.38
N ARG A 380 35.28 -23.08 -20.38
CA ARG A 380 36.12 -22.84 -21.54
C ARG A 380 36.88 -24.16 -21.80
N GLN A 381 36.53 -24.86 -22.86
CA GLN A 381 37.38 -25.98 -23.28
C GLN A 381 38.80 -25.43 -23.37
N ALA A 382 39.68 -25.96 -22.54
CA ALA A 382 41.10 -25.63 -22.69
C ALA A 382 41.41 -25.87 -24.16
N SER A 383 41.69 -24.84 -24.89
CA SER A 383 42.15 -24.97 -26.27
C SER A 383 43.25 -26.00 -26.16
N ARG A 384 43.16 -27.11 -26.91
CA ARG A 384 44.31 -27.99 -27.12
C ARG A 384 45.40 -27.03 -27.63
N THR A 385 46.23 -26.59 -26.70
CA THR A 385 47.45 -25.89 -27.06
C THR A 385 48.23 -26.90 -27.90
N HIS A 386 48.13 -26.75 -29.21
CA HIS A 386 49.14 -27.35 -30.04
C HIS A 386 50.46 -26.95 -29.39
N PRO A 387 51.33 -27.90 -29.01
CA PRO A 387 52.61 -27.50 -28.48
C PRO A 387 53.24 -26.60 -29.52
N VAL A 388 53.27 -25.29 -29.23
CA VAL A 388 54.03 -24.36 -30.00
C VAL A 388 55.44 -24.93 -29.85
N LYS A 389 55.94 -25.59 -30.93
CA LYS A 389 57.34 -25.95 -30.99
C LYS A 389 58.06 -24.65 -30.62
N ALA A 390 58.68 -24.65 -29.42
CA ALA A 390 59.44 -23.54 -28.97
C ALA A 390 60.43 -23.24 -30.12
N ALA A 391 60.20 -22.18 -30.83
CA ALA A 391 61.14 -21.74 -31.82
C ALA A 391 62.46 -21.64 -31.07
N ARG A 392 63.41 -22.50 -31.40
CA ARG A 392 64.77 -22.41 -30.89
C ARG A 392 65.22 -21.00 -31.30
N ILE A 393 65.19 -20.06 -30.33
CA ILE A 393 65.79 -18.74 -30.52
C ILE A 393 67.29 -19.04 -30.75
N ALA A 394 67.64 -19.12 -31.99
CA ALA A 394 69.02 -19.28 -32.35
C ALA A 394 69.75 -18.07 -31.74
N LYS A 395 70.66 -18.34 -30.81
CA LYS A 395 71.53 -17.29 -30.30
C LYS A 395 72.32 -16.73 -31.50
N PRO A 396 72.27 -15.42 -31.72
CA PRO A 396 73.02 -14.85 -32.85
C PRO A 396 74.49 -15.23 -32.76
N MET A 397 75.09 -15.60 -33.89
CA MET A 397 76.57 -15.90 -33.98
C MET A 397 77.39 -14.77 -33.38
N SER A 398 78.61 -15.08 -32.92
CA SER A 398 79.48 -14.10 -32.25
C SER A 398 79.72 -12.82 -33.07
N GLU A 399 79.60 -12.90 -34.40
CA GLU A 399 79.82 -11.78 -35.35
C GLU A 399 78.51 -11.01 -35.71
N HIS A 400 77.38 -11.40 -35.14
CA HIS A 400 76.11 -10.71 -35.45
C HIS A 400 76.14 -9.24 -35.04
N PRO A 401 75.74 -8.29 -35.92
CA PRO A 401 75.75 -6.86 -35.64
C PRO A 401 75.22 -6.44 -34.28
N TRP A 402 74.20 -7.10 -33.79
CA TRP A 402 73.59 -6.79 -32.49
C TRP A 402 74.48 -7.11 -31.26
N ARG A 403 75.59 -7.91 -31.46
CA ARG A 403 76.57 -8.14 -30.39
C ARG A 403 77.69 -7.11 -30.44
N ARG A 404 77.85 -6.38 -31.54
CA ARG A 404 78.85 -5.30 -31.74
C ARG A 404 78.31 -3.91 -31.37
N ILE A 405 76.98 -3.78 -31.17
CA ILE A 405 76.42 -2.49 -30.75
C ILE A 405 76.60 -2.40 -29.22
N ASN A 406 77.75 -1.80 -28.87
CA ASN A 406 78.01 -1.36 -27.52
C ASN A 406 77.22 -0.07 -27.32
N LEU A 407 75.92 -0.21 -26.97
CA LEU A 407 75.11 0.95 -26.55
C LEU A 407 75.68 1.38 -25.19
N GLY A 408 76.62 2.31 -25.20
CA GLY A 408 77.24 2.92 -24.03
C GLY A 408 76.28 3.68 -23.11
N ILE A 409 75.08 3.21 -22.99
CA ILE A 409 74.08 3.85 -22.19
C ILE A 409 73.41 2.77 -21.31
N GLY A 410 73.84 2.65 -20.08
CA GLY A 410 73.14 1.93 -19.06
C GLY A 410 74.04 1.53 -17.88
N PRO A 411 73.64 1.73 -16.65
CA PRO A 411 74.38 1.24 -15.50
C PRO A 411 74.47 -0.28 -15.56
N GLY A 412 75.69 -0.75 -15.42
CA GLY A 412 76.00 -2.18 -15.48
C GLY A 412 75.13 -3.03 -14.53
N ARG A 413 75.37 -4.34 -14.59
CA ARG A 413 74.63 -5.35 -13.78
C ARG A 413 74.46 -5.04 -12.28
N GLU A 414 75.33 -4.17 -11.76
CA GLU A 414 75.22 -3.70 -10.34
C GLU A 414 74.01 -2.80 -10.10
N PHE A 415 73.59 -1.98 -11.06
CA PHE A 415 72.41 -1.13 -10.91
C PHE A 415 71.16 -1.96 -10.79
N TRP A 416 70.95 -2.95 -11.61
CA TRP A 416 69.80 -3.83 -11.55
C TRP A 416 69.83 -4.76 -10.33
N ARG A 417 71.02 -5.12 -9.83
CA ARG A 417 71.17 -5.88 -8.59
C ARG A 417 70.79 -5.05 -7.36
N LYS A 418 71.21 -3.76 -7.33
CA LYS A 418 70.82 -2.79 -6.27
C LYS A 418 69.33 -2.44 -6.34
N ALA A 419 68.75 -2.25 -7.53
CA ALA A 419 67.32 -2.01 -7.69
C ALA A 419 66.44 -3.19 -7.25
N LYS A 420 66.87 -4.44 -7.55
CA LYS A 420 66.17 -5.65 -7.05
C LYS A 420 66.34 -5.84 -5.55
N ALA A 421 67.46 -5.46 -4.97
CA ALA A 421 67.66 -5.51 -3.52
C ALA A 421 66.79 -4.49 -2.80
N ASN A 422 66.73 -3.24 -3.28
CA ASN A 422 65.88 -2.18 -2.72
C ASN A 422 64.40 -2.48 -2.88
N GLY A 423 63.94 -3.06 -3.98
CA GLY A 423 62.55 -3.49 -4.20
C GLY A 423 62.14 -4.65 -3.31
N ARG A 424 63.08 -5.55 -2.92
CA ARG A 424 62.82 -6.61 -1.90
C ARG A 424 62.80 -6.05 -0.47
N ALA A 425 63.63 -5.04 -0.17
CA ALA A 425 63.59 -4.37 1.13
C ALA A 425 62.31 -3.56 1.34
N ALA A 426 61.85 -2.82 0.33
CA ALA A 426 60.62 -2.06 0.36
C ALA A 426 59.37 -2.99 0.50
N ARG A 427 59.35 -4.17 -0.11
CA ARG A 427 58.27 -5.15 0.09
C ARG A 427 58.29 -5.82 1.47
N ARG A 428 59.45 -5.96 2.10
CA ARG A 428 59.58 -6.44 3.49
C ARG A 428 59.16 -5.38 4.48
N ALA A 429 59.50 -4.10 4.30
CA ALA A 429 59.12 -3.02 5.19
C ALA A 429 57.60 -2.72 5.11
N GLY A 430 56.97 -2.72 3.89
CA GLY A 430 55.54 -2.55 3.74
C GLY A 430 54.69 -3.69 4.33
N GLY A 431 55.24 -4.92 4.35
CA GLY A 431 54.56 -6.09 4.95
C GLY A 431 54.55 -6.06 6.46
N SER A 432 55.51 -5.45 7.12
CA SER A 432 55.55 -5.34 8.58
C SER A 432 54.64 -4.22 9.12
N GLN A 433 54.47 -3.12 8.41
CA GLN A 433 53.57 -2.04 8.80
C GLN A 433 52.10 -2.40 8.61
N LEU A 434 51.74 -3.19 7.62
CA LEU A 434 50.36 -3.71 7.44
C LEU A 434 49.99 -4.79 8.46
N ARG A 435 50.97 -5.55 9.02
CA ARG A 435 50.67 -6.48 10.12
C ARG A 435 50.60 -5.78 11.48
N ALA A 436 51.32 -4.68 11.69
CA ALA A 436 51.25 -3.90 12.92
C ALA A 436 49.91 -3.11 13.00
N ALA A 437 49.38 -2.60 11.87
CA ALA A 437 48.08 -1.95 11.84
C ALA A 437 46.91 -2.92 12.06
N SER A 438 47.02 -4.18 11.61
CA SER A 438 45.99 -5.19 11.85
C SER A 438 45.94 -5.74 13.25
N SER A 439 47.10 -5.78 13.98
CA SER A 439 47.12 -6.20 15.39
C SER A 439 46.67 -5.09 16.35
N TYR A 440 46.76 -3.82 15.96
CA TYR A 440 46.25 -2.71 16.77
C TYR A 440 44.71 -2.57 16.73
N LEU A 441 44.07 -3.01 15.67
CA LEU A 441 42.58 -3.00 15.55
C LEU A 441 41.90 -4.19 16.24
N VAL A 442 42.65 -5.26 16.54
CA VAL A 442 42.11 -6.44 17.25
C VAL A 442 42.22 -6.29 18.77
N ALA A 443 43.07 -5.39 19.26
CA ALA A 443 43.31 -5.18 20.72
C ALA A 443 42.38 -4.13 21.37
N GLN A 444 41.50 -3.46 20.61
CA GLN A 444 40.49 -2.52 21.14
C GLN A 444 39.04 -2.99 20.96
N GLY A 445 38.82 -4.28 20.99
CA GLY A 445 37.49 -4.88 21.02
C GLY A 445 36.88 -4.85 22.42
N GLN A 446 36.50 -3.67 22.92
CA GLN A 446 35.58 -3.58 24.06
C GLN A 446 34.15 -3.55 23.55
N SER A 447 33.42 -4.59 23.94
CA SER A 447 32.00 -4.74 23.79
C SER A 447 31.24 -3.57 24.43
N ALA A 448 30.52 -2.79 23.62
CA ALA A 448 29.47 -1.91 24.11
C ALA A 448 28.12 -2.50 23.76
N ALA A 449 27.50 -3.14 24.73
CA ALA A 449 26.09 -3.49 24.70
C ALA A 449 25.28 -2.20 24.68
N VAL A 450 24.51 -1.98 23.60
CA VAL A 450 23.57 -0.86 23.50
C VAL A 450 22.29 -1.26 24.21
N ASN A 451 21.98 -0.59 25.27
CA ASN A 451 20.75 -0.68 26.04
C ASN A 451 19.68 0.22 25.37
N PRO A 452 18.50 -0.28 24.98
CA PRO A 452 17.47 0.55 24.36
C PRO A 452 16.52 1.10 25.44
N ASN A 453 16.88 2.19 26.10
CA ASN A 453 15.91 3.02 26.85
C ASN A 453 16.57 4.30 27.38
N THR A 454 16.51 5.37 26.60
CA THR A 454 16.52 6.73 27.15
C THR A 454 15.76 7.67 26.23
N ARG A 455 14.57 8.05 26.71
CA ARG A 455 13.84 9.24 26.24
C ARG A 455 14.63 10.48 26.68
N GLY A 456 15.12 11.24 25.73
CA GLY A 456 15.69 12.56 25.96
C GLY A 456 14.65 13.64 25.71
N HIS A 457 14.22 14.32 26.78
CA HIS A 457 13.51 15.59 26.72
C HIS A 457 14.49 16.67 26.24
N TYR A 458 14.11 17.42 25.23
CA TYR A 458 14.71 18.73 24.95
C TYR A 458 13.73 19.83 25.31
N LEU A 459 14.15 20.64 26.29
CA LEU A 459 13.56 21.90 26.72
C LEU A 459 13.79 22.97 25.64
N LEU A 460 12.72 23.68 25.34
CA LEU A 460 12.73 24.94 24.58
C LEU A 460 13.36 26.05 25.45
N SER A 461 14.30 26.76 24.89
CA SER A 461 14.65 28.11 25.38
C SER A 461 14.29 29.13 24.30
N SER A 462 13.54 30.10 24.73
CA SER A 462 13.09 31.32 24.04
C SER A 462 14.26 32.23 23.67
N ASN A 463 14.22 32.86 22.51
CA ASN A 463 14.31 34.32 22.29
C ASN A 463 14.65 34.66 20.84
N GLY A 464 14.02 35.70 20.33
CA GLY A 464 14.55 36.52 19.25
C GLY A 464 13.63 36.76 18.06
N ASP A 465 12.83 37.77 18.17
CA ASP A 465 12.22 38.53 17.06
C ASP A 465 13.15 38.70 15.86
N ILE A 466 12.59 38.73 14.66
CA ILE A 466 12.74 39.84 13.69
C ILE A 466 11.71 39.63 12.55
N SER A 467 10.89 40.69 12.41
CA SER A 467 10.00 41.00 11.30
C SER A 467 10.71 41.21 9.95
N LYS A 468 10.07 40.88 8.83
CA LYS A 468 9.66 41.74 7.69
C LYS A 468 9.45 40.96 6.41
N GLU A 469 8.25 41.15 5.84
CA GLU A 469 7.93 41.61 4.48
C GLU A 469 8.55 40.88 3.28
N PHE A 470 7.78 40.06 2.56
CA PHE A 470 7.01 40.45 1.33
C PHE A 470 6.03 39.29 1.02
#